data_aea07e5c8fc4b0a8fd860222edf6a38f
#
_entry.id   aea07e5c8fc4b0a8fd860222edf6a38f
#
_cell.length_a   1.000
_cell.length_b   1.000
_cell.length_c   1.000
_cell.angle_alpha   90.00
_cell.angle_beta   90.00
_cell.angle_gamma   90.00
#
_symmetry.space_group_name_H-M   'P 1'
#
loop_
_entity.id
_entity.type
_entity.pdbx_description
1 polymer ?
#
loop_
_entity_poly.entity_id
_entity_poly.type
_entity_poly.pdbx_seq_one_letter_code
_entity_poly.pdbx_strand_id
1 'polypeptide(L)'
;MVKVYSDADYLSALKQKKRIWTIFWSVTIFYALFCIAWLLYYTTLPVHPEADRVLPQAMVYVASAIYIIFICPFAGIKLARVRKYCKMMSFISLGKKNVEESYFMGFYKKRLQKDSVDVISCIFRVWNKRRKDWSEREAYIDNEQDWPELERGDYVRFVTQSNFVIEYEVLREGAMQEDIAKGYLPQDMLEEDRPVFGKIYNVIDPDAPPKKKESEGEKEEIQTEETQVSEGEE
;
A
#
# COMPACT_ATOMS: atom_id res chain seq x y z
N MET A 1 -20.45 2.95 14.41
CA MET A 1 -19.07 3.12 13.91
C MET A 1 -18.47 1.78 13.58
N VAL A 2 -18.00 1.60 12.36
CA VAL A 2 -17.31 0.41 11.88
C VAL A 2 -15.82 0.64 12.06
N LYS A 3 -15.10 -0.34 12.68
CA LYS A 3 -13.66 -0.27 12.86
C LYS A 3 -12.97 -0.91 11.67
N VAL A 4 -12.05 -0.17 11.03
CA VAL A 4 -11.21 -0.68 9.95
C VAL A 4 -10.05 -1.52 10.50
N TYR A 5 -9.50 -1.11 11.65
CA TYR A 5 -8.42 -1.84 12.31
C TYR A 5 -8.87 -2.39 13.65
N SER A 6 -8.58 -3.65 13.89
CA SER A 6 -8.89 -4.35 15.13
C SER A 6 -7.65 -4.50 16.03
N ASP A 7 -7.87 -4.71 17.31
CA ASP A 7 -6.78 -5.03 18.25
C ASP A 7 -6.10 -6.37 17.88
N ALA A 8 -6.84 -7.28 17.21
CA ALA A 8 -6.31 -8.53 16.71
C ALA A 8 -5.25 -8.31 15.62
N ASP A 9 -5.45 -7.31 14.73
CA ASP A 9 -4.49 -6.96 13.67
C ASP A 9 -3.18 -6.45 14.28
N TYR A 10 -3.28 -5.60 15.31
CA TYR A 10 -2.11 -5.14 16.04
C TYR A 10 -1.33 -6.30 16.70
N LEU A 11 -2.04 -7.22 17.35
CA LEU A 11 -1.40 -8.39 17.98
C LEU A 11 -0.78 -9.32 16.93
N SER A 12 -1.43 -9.48 15.76
CA SER A 12 -0.89 -10.28 14.65
C SER A 12 0.41 -9.68 14.10
N ALA A 13 0.43 -8.35 13.91
CA ALA A 13 1.62 -7.61 13.49
C ALA A 13 2.79 -7.76 14.50
N LEU A 14 2.50 -7.71 15.80
CA LEU A 14 3.51 -7.95 16.83
C LEU A 14 4.04 -9.40 16.80
N LYS A 15 3.16 -10.39 16.62
CA LYS A 15 3.58 -11.80 16.47
C LYS A 15 4.46 -11.98 15.24
N GLN A 16 4.09 -11.38 14.11
CA GLN A 16 4.88 -11.41 12.88
C GLN A 16 6.26 -10.76 13.08
N LYS A 17 6.32 -9.61 13.73
CA LYS A 17 7.58 -8.95 14.09
C LYS A 17 8.47 -9.87 14.93
N LYS A 18 7.91 -10.49 15.98
CA LYS A 18 8.64 -11.42 16.85
C LYS A 18 9.18 -12.60 16.06
N ARG A 19 8.35 -13.21 15.19
CA ARG A 19 8.77 -14.35 14.34
C ARG A 19 9.93 -13.97 13.42
N ILE A 20 9.86 -12.83 12.74
CA ILE A 20 10.94 -12.37 11.85
C ILE A 20 12.23 -12.09 12.62
N TRP A 21 12.14 -11.48 13.82
CA TRP A 21 13.28 -11.27 14.70
C TRP A 21 13.89 -12.59 15.15
N THR A 22 13.07 -13.58 15.51
CA THR A 22 13.56 -14.92 15.89
C THR A 22 14.32 -15.57 14.74
N ILE A 23 13.77 -15.53 13.52
CA ILE A 23 14.46 -16.09 12.34
C ILE A 23 15.80 -15.38 12.11
N PHE A 24 15.81 -14.04 12.17
CA PHE A 24 17.03 -13.25 12.01
C PHE A 24 18.12 -13.68 13.01
N TRP A 25 17.79 -13.72 14.29
CA TRP A 25 18.75 -14.09 15.32
C TRP A 25 19.17 -15.57 15.24
N SER A 26 18.26 -16.48 14.92
CA SER A 26 18.61 -17.90 14.75
C SER A 26 19.64 -18.10 13.65
N VAL A 27 19.45 -17.49 12.48
CA VAL A 27 20.41 -17.59 11.37
C VAL A 27 21.74 -16.91 11.72
N THR A 28 21.70 -15.75 12.38
CA THR A 28 22.92 -15.02 12.79
C THR A 28 23.73 -15.82 13.81
N ILE A 29 23.07 -16.40 14.82
CA ILE A 29 23.72 -17.21 15.84
C ILE A 29 24.33 -18.48 15.22
N PHE A 30 23.56 -19.15 14.33
CA PHE A 30 24.06 -20.33 13.63
C PHE A 30 25.32 -20.01 12.80
N TYR A 31 25.28 -18.89 12.04
CA TYR A 31 26.46 -18.44 11.30
C TYR A 31 27.65 -18.12 12.21
N ALA A 32 27.42 -17.43 13.33
CA ALA A 32 28.47 -17.09 14.27
C ALA A 32 29.12 -18.36 14.88
N LEU A 33 28.29 -19.33 15.30
CA LEU A 33 28.78 -20.62 15.82
C LEU A 33 29.55 -21.39 14.77
N PHE A 34 29.08 -21.39 13.52
CA PHE A 34 29.81 -22.03 12.42
C PHE A 34 31.18 -21.40 12.21
N CYS A 35 31.27 -20.07 12.18
CA CYS A 35 32.55 -19.37 12.04
C CYS A 35 33.50 -19.64 13.20
N ILE A 36 32.99 -19.67 14.45
CA ILE A 36 33.80 -20.00 15.65
C ILE A 36 34.32 -21.41 15.55
N ALA A 37 33.51 -22.40 15.19
CA ALA A 37 33.94 -23.80 15.07
C ALA A 37 35.06 -23.95 14.02
N TRP A 38 34.92 -23.31 12.85
CA TRP A 38 35.96 -23.35 11.82
C TRP A 38 37.24 -22.61 12.24
N LEU A 39 37.11 -21.51 12.98
CA LEU A 39 38.25 -20.77 13.50
C LEU A 39 39.02 -21.64 14.55
N LEU A 40 38.31 -22.28 15.46
CA LEU A 40 38.93 -23.22 16.43
C LEU A 40 39.62 -24.38 15.72
N TYR A 41 38.97 -24.98 14.72
CA TYR A 41 39.56 -26.00 13.90
C TYR A 41 40.85 -25.51 13.21
N TYR A 42 40.83 -24.32 12.65
CA TYR A 42 41.99 -23.69 12.03
C TYR A 42 43.19 -23.56 13.01
N THR A 43 42.94 -23.24 14.29
CA THR A 43 43.98 -23.08 15.29
C THR A 43 44.61 -24.42 15.71
N THR A 44 43.91 -25.54 15.52
CA THR A 44 44.44 -26.90 15.84
C THR A 44 45.31 -27.48 14.73
N LEU A 45 45.27 -26.92 13.53
CA LEU A 45 46.03 -27.40 12.39
C LEU A 45 47.52 -27.02 12.49
N PRO A 46 48.46 -27.93 12.15
CA PRO A 46 49.87 -27.64 12.12
C PRO A 46 50.19 -26.49 11.15
N VAL A 47 51.31 -25.79 11.41
CA VAL A 47 51.71 -24.66 10.57
C VAL A 47 52.13 -25.12 9.18
N HIS A 48 52.60 -26.35 9.06
CA HIS A 48 52.99 -26.99 7.81
C HIS A 48 52.33 -28.38 7.70
N PRO A 49 51.80 -28.78 6.55
CA PRO A 49 51.79 -28.08 5.25
C PRO A 49 50.66 -27.02 5.17
N GLU A 50 50.89 -25.95 4.40
CA GLU A 50 49.94 -24.87 4.19
C GLU A 50 48.63 -25.32 3.53
N ALA A 51 48.68 -26.42 2.75
CA ALA A 51 47.52 -26.96 2.05
C ALA A 51 46.32 -27.28 2.97
N ASP A 52 46.58 -27.75 4.20
CA ASP A 52 45.51 -28.13 5.13
C ASP A 52 44.75 -26.93 5.69
N ARG A 53 45.31 -25.75 5.62
CA ARG A 53 44.69 -24.49 6.09
C ARG A 53 43.77 -23.80 5.09
N VAL A 54 43.91 -24.14 3.80
CA VAL A 54 43.10 -23.55 2.75
C VAL A 54 41.63 -23.93 2.90
N LEU A 55 41.33 -25.16 3.29
CA LEU A 55 39.95 -25.64 3.42
C LEU A 55 39.14 -24.87 4.48
N PRO A 56 39.59 -24.69 5.74
CA PRO A 56 38.86 -23.92 6.73
C PRO A 56 38.64 -22.47 6.32
N GLN A 57 39.63 -21.81 5.71
CA GLN A 57 39.51 -20.46 5.21
C GLN A 57 38.44 -20.36 4.09
N ALA A 58 38.49 -21.27 3.11
CA ALA A 58 37.52 -21.31 2.02
C ALA A 58 36.09 -21.51 2.55
N MET A 59 35.89 -22.39 3.53
CA MET A 59 34.56 -22.64 4.12
C MET A 59 34.01 -21.43 4.84
N VAL A 60 34.83 -20.68 5.57
CA VAL A 60 34.39 -19.42 6.20
C VAL A 60 34.05 -18.33 5.16
N TYR A 61 34.86 -18.21 4.09
CA TYR A 61 34.55 -17.22 3.03
C TYR A 61 33.26 -17.56 2.30
N VAL A 62 33.03 -18.81 1.92
CA VAL A 62 31.79 -19.25 1.27
C VAL A 62 30.60 -19.05 2.18
N ALA A 63 30.68 -19.44 3.46
CA ALA A 63 29.61 -19.22 4.43
C ALA A 63 29.30 -17.74 4.63
N SER A 64 30.35 -16.89 4.68
CA SER A 64 30.19 -15.44 4.81
C SER A 64 29.52 -14.83 3.57
N ALA A 65 29.88 -15.27 2.38
CA ALA A 65 29.21 -14.82 1.15
C ALA A 65 27.72 -15.18 1.15
N ILE A 66 27.38 -16.43 1.50
CA ILE A 66 25.99 -16.88 1.61
C ILE A 66 25.23 -16.05 2.67
N TYR A 67 25.86 -15.83 3.83
CA TYR A 67 25.26 -15.04 4.91
C TYR A 67 24.98 -13.59 4.48
N ILE A 68 25.91 -12.94 3.78
CA ILE A 68 25.73 -11.58 3.28
C ILE A 68 24.56 -11.50 2.26
N ILE A 69 24.49 -12.46 1.32
CA ILE A 69 23.41 -12.54 0.33
C ILE A 69 22.05 -12.71 1.03
N PHE A 70 22.01 -13.44 2.14
CA PHE A 70 20.79 -13.59 2.92
C PHE A 70 20.47 -12.35 3.76
N ILE A 71 21.44 -11.83 4.52
CA ILE A 71 21.20 -10.82 5.56
C ILE A 71 20.85 -9.46 4.98
N CYS A 72 21.47 -9.06 3.86
CA CYS A 72 21.24 -7.76 3.25
C CYS A 72 19.77 -7.56 2.82
N PRO A 73 19.16 -8.41 2.00
CA PRO A 73 17.75 -8.25 1.64
C PRO A 73 16.81 -8.54 2.81
N PHE A 74 17.16 -9.47 3.70
CA PHE A 74 16.32 -9.79 4.84
C PHE A 74 16.24 -8.63 5.84
N ALA A 75 17.36 -8.05 6.22
CA ALA A 75 17.41 -6.91 7.14
C ALA A 75 16.93 -5.61 6.47
N GLY A 76 17.36 -5.35 5.24
CA GLY A 76 17.05 -4.12 4.52
C GLY A 76 15.58 -4.02 4.08
N ILE A 77 14.98 -5.13 3.66
CA ILE A 77 13.62 -5.12 3.12
C ILE A 77 12.62 -5.64 4.16
N LYS A 78 12.73 -6.93 4.54
CA LYS A 78 11.70 -7.55 5.39
C LYS A 78 11.65 -6.96 6.79
N LEU A 79 12.78 -6.86 7.47
CA LEU A 79 12.81 -6.35 8.85
C LEU A 79 12.45 -4.86 8.90
N ALA A 80 12.91 -4.06 7.94
CA ALA A 80 12.59 -2.64 7.84
C ALA A 80 11.09 -2.42 7.60
N ARG A 81 10.47 -3.20 6.67
CA ARG A 81 9.02 -3.13 6.38
C ARG A 81 8.20 -3.47 7.62
N VAL A 82 8.51 -4.58 8.29
CA VAL A 82 7.76 -5.00 9.48
C VAL A 82 7.90 -4.02 10.64
N ARG A 83 9.08 -3.42 10.82
CA ARG A 83 9.27 -2.36 11.84
C ARG A 83 8.39 -1.13 11.54
N LYS A 84 8.35 -0.68 10.29
CA LYS A 84 7.51 0.45 9.87
C LYS A 84 6.02 0.14 10.04
N TYR A 85 5.59 -1.04 9.61
CA TYR A 85 4.21 -1.50 9.79
C TYR A 85 3.79 -1.55 11.25
N CYS A 86 4.58 -2.18 12.12
CA CYS A 86 4.27 -2.19 13.56
C CYS A 86 4.29 -0.80 14.19
N LYS A 87 5.14 0.12 13.68
CA LYS A 87 5.16 1.51 14.13
C LYS A 87 3.87 2.22 13.72
N MET A 88 3.42 2.05 12.48
CA MET A 88 2.13 2.57 12.01
C MET A 88 0.97 2.06 12.87
N MET A 89 0.89 0.74 13.09
CA MET A 89 -0.16 0.13 13.92
C MET A 89 -0.12 0.63 15.37
N SER A 90 1.06 0.86 15.94
CA SER A 90 1.17 1.44 17.28
C SER A 90 0.68 2.89 17.33
N PHE A 91 0.91 3.68 16.29
CA PHE A 91 0.36 5.03 16.20
C PHE A 91 -1.16 5.01 16.05
N ILE A 92 -1.71 4.10 15.24
CA ILE A 92 -3.17 3.91 15.08
C ILE A 92 -3.81 3.60 16.43
N SER A 93 -3.18 2.75 17.25
CA SER A 93 -3.72 2.35 18.56
C SER A 93 -3.57 3.44 19.62
N LEU A 94 -2.43 4.12 19.71
CA LEU A 94 -2.06 5.00 20.82
C LEU A 94 -2.12 6.50 20.48
N GLY A 95 -2.25 6.87 19.20
CA GLY A 95 -2.11 8.24 18.77
C GLY A 95 -3.37 9.09 18.94
N LYS A 96 -3.21 10.40 18.73
CA LYS A 96 -4.32 11.36 18.78
C LYS A 96 -5.24 11.15 17.58
N LYS A 97 -6.49 10.78 17.87
CA LYS A 97 -7.53 10.59 16.89
C LYS A 97 -8.17 11.92 16.49
N ASN A 98 -8.28 12.17 15.19
CA ASN A 98 -9.04 13.30 14.66
C ASN A 98 -10.37 12.77 14.13
N VAL A 99 -11.46 13.35 14.62
CA VAL A 99 -12.80 13.04 14.14
C VAL A 99 -13.22 14.13 13.16
N GLU A 100 -13.65 13.75 11.99
CA GLU A 100 -14.11 14.66 10.96
C GLU A 100 -15.38 14.12 10.31
N GLU A 101 -16.17 15.05 9.79
CA GLU A 101 -17.40 14.75 9.04
C GLU A 101 -17.27 15.38 7.66
N SER A 102 -17.54 14.60 6.61
CA SER A 102 -17.46 15.08 5.25
C SER A 102 -18.13 14.16 4.25
N TYR A 103 -18.23 14.62 3.00
CA TYR A 103 -18.77 13.82 1.92
C TYR A 103 -17.69 12.93 1.31
N PHE A 104 -18.01 11.66 1.15
CA PHE A 104 -17.15 10.71 0.48
C PHE A 104 -17.26 10.85 -1.04
N MET A 105 -16.12 10.95 -1.73
CA MET A 105 -16.06 11.16 -3.18
C MET A 105 -15.68 9.91 -3.96
N GLY A 106 -14.94 9.00 -3.34
CA GLY A 106 -14.50 7.78 -3.98
C GLY A 106 -13.17 7.27 -3.48
N PHE A 107 -12.78 6.13 -4.02
CA PHE A 107 -11.49 5.52 -3.76
C PHE A 107 -10.54 5.81 -4.91
N TYR A 108 -9.33 6.19 -4.58
CA TYR A 108 -8.28 6.41 -5.56
C TYR A 108 -7.28 5.25 -5.51
N LYS A 109 -7.35 4.35 -6.47
CA LYS A 109 -6.44 3.20 -6.58
C LYS A 109 -5.17 3.58 -7.35
N LYS A 110 -4.40 4.52 -6.87
CA LYS A 110 -2.98 4.59 -7.21
C LYS A 110 -2.27 3.66 -6.24
N ARG A 111 -1.37 2.83 -6.72
CA ARG A 111 -0.45 2.08 -5.85
C ARG A 111 0.39 3.10 -5.08
N LEU A 112 -0.14 3.57 -3.98
CA LEU A 112 0.55 4.45 -3.06
C LEU A 112 1.17 3.58 -1.99
N GLN A 113 2.45 3.78 -1.78
CA GLN A 113 3.15 3.15 -0.70
C GLN A 113 3.47 4.22 0.35
N LYS A 114 2.79 4.15 1.49
CA LYS A 114 3.05 5.03 2.61
C LYS A 114 3.64 4.24 3.76
N ASP A 115 4.78 4.67 4.28
CA ASP A 115 5.50 3.98 5.34
C ASP A 115 5.79 2.49 5.04
N SER A 116 5.98 2.16 3.76
CA SER A 116 6.19 0.79 3.26
C SER A 116 4.97 -0.13 3.39
N VAL A 117 3.77 0.45 3.52
CA VAL A 117 2.47 -0.22 3.45
C VAL A 117 1.82 0.18 2.14
N ASP A 118 1.25 -0.77 1.44
CA ASP A 118 0.47 -0.51 0.23
C ASP A 118 -0.91 -0.02 0.67
N VAL A 119 -1.25 1.21 0.29
CA VAL A 119 -2.47 1.87 0.77
C VAL A 119 -3.38 2.28 -0.39
N ILE A 120 -4.65 2.38 -0.08
CA ILE A 120 -5.69 2.95 -0.93
C ILE A 120 -6.04 4.32 -0.37
N SER A 121 -6.19 5.30 -1.26
CA SER A 121 -6.67 6.64 -0.88
C SER A 121 -8.19 6.70 -0.94
N CYS A 122 -8.77 7.14 0.17
CA CYS A 122 -10.17 7.59 0.25
C CYS A 122 -10.19 9.10 0.08
N ILE A 123 -11.01 9.61 -0.81
CA ILE A 123 -11.14 11.03 -1.08
C ILE A 123 -12.40 11.54 -0.41
N PHE A 124 -12.23 12.57 0.39
CA PHE A 124 -13.31 13.26 1.09
C PHE A 124 -13.35 14.74 0.70
N ARG A 125 -14.54 15.33 0.65
CA ARG A 125 -14.75 16.79 0.49
C ARG A 125 -14.96 17.41 1.86
N VAL A 126 -14.01 18.23 2.29
CA VAL A 126 -14.03 18.89 3.60
C VAL A 126 -14.14 20.39 3.43
N TRP A 127 -15.01 21.03 4.21
CA TRP A 127 -15.10 22.48 4.23
C TRP A 127 -13.89 23.12 4.93
N ASN A 128 -13.11 23.89 4.18
CA ASN A 128 -12.00 24.65 4.72
C ASN A 128 -12.47 26.00 5.25
N LYS A 129 -12.59 26.13 6.56
CA LYS A 129 -13.06 27.37 7.23
C LYS A 129 -12.19 28.59 6.94
N ARG A 130 -10.89 28.42 6.66
CA ARG A 130 -9.98 29.54 6.39
C ARG A 130 -10.14 30.10 4.98
N ARG A 131 -10.28 29.21 4.01
CA ARG A 131 -10.43 29.57 2.58
C ARG A 131 -11.88 29.81 2.19
N LYS A 132 -12.83 29.41 3.04
CA LYS A 132 -14.29 29.41 2.75
C LYS A 132 -14.59 28.66 1.44
N ASP A 133 -13.92 27.53 1.25
CA ASP A 133 -13.99 26.72 0.04
C ASP A 133 -13.98 25.23 0.42
N TRP A 134 -14.49 24.39 -0.50
CA TRP A 134 -14.45 22.94 -0.40
C TRP A 134 -13.11 22.44 -0.90
N SER A 135 -12.36 21.79 -0.03
CA SER A 135 -11.07 21.19 -0.36
C SER A 135 -11.15 19.67 -0.30
N GLU A 136 -10.33 19.04 -1.12
CA GLU A 136 -10.17 17.59 -1.08
C GLU A 136 -9.19 17.20 0.01
N ARG A 137 -9.56 16.14 0.70
CA ARG A 137 -8.72 15.51 1.69
C ARG A 137 -8.55 14.03 1.38
N GLU A 138 -7.32 13.62 1.29
CA GLU A 138 -6.96 12.21 1.18
C GLU A 138 -6.79 11.59 2.56
N ALA A 139 -7.44 10.46 2.77
CA ALA A 139 -7.19 9.57 3.89
C ALA A 139 -6.87 8.17 3.36
N TYR A 140 -6.10 7.41 4.10
CA TYR A 140 -5.52 6.15 3.63
C TYR A 140 -6.10 4.97 4.39
N ILE A 141 -6.28 3.86 3.67
CA ILE A 141 -6.63 2.55 4.23
C ILE A 141 -5.59 1.57 3.73
N ASP A 142 -5.18 0.62 4.57
CA ASP A 142 -4.31 -0.49 4.17
C ASP A 142 -5.03 -1.35 3.11
N ASN A 143 -4.34 -1.68 2.03
CA ASN A 143 -4.91 -2.50 0.96
C ASN A 143 -5.24 -3.94 1.39
N GLU A 144 -4.68 -4.41 2.52
CA GLU A 144 -4.95 -5.72 3.09
C GLU A 144 -6.21 -5.74 3.98
N GLN A 145 -6.77 -4.56 4.30
CA GLN A 145 -8.00 -4.45 5.08
C GLN A 145 -9.24 -4.45 4.20
N ASP A 146 -10.37 -4.83 4.78
CA ASP A 146 -11.65 -4.78 4.11
C ASP A 146 -12.00 -3.33 3.74
N TRP A 147 -12.43 -3.14 2.51
CA TRP A 147 -12.80 -1.81 2.03
C TRP A 147 -14.10 -1.36 2.68
N PRO A 148 -14.19 -0.10 3.09
CA PRO A 148 -15.45 0.44 3.56
C PRO A 148 -16.52 0.37 2.47
N GLU A 149 -17.70 -0.08 2.83
CA GLU A 149 -18.88 0.00 1.98
C GLU A 149 -19.39 1.44 1.98
N LEU A 150 -18.77 2.30 1.16
CA LEU A 150 -19.10 3.71 1.02
C LEU A 150 -19.46 4.01 -0.44
N GLU A 151 -20.58 4.69 -0.64
CA GLU A 151 -20.98 5.17 -1.94
C GLU A 151 -20.63 6.65 -2.12
N ARG A 152 -20.44 7.06 -3.38
CA ARG A 152 -20.13 8.45 -3.70
C ARG A 152 -21.27 9.37 -3.29
N GLY A 153 -20.96 10.39 -2.50
CA GLY A 153 -21.93 11.36 -2.00
C GLY A 153 -22.45 11.06 -0.62
N ASP A 154 -22.04 9.97 0.01
CA ASP A 154 -22.38 9.69 1.39
C ASP A 154 -21.77 10.70 2.35
N TYR A 155 -22.54 11.14 3.33
CA TYR A 155 -22.05 11.97 4.42
C TYR A 155 -21.57 11.07 5.55
N VAL A 156 -20.23 11.07 5.76
CA VAL A 156 -19.54 10.11 6.60
C VAL A 156 -18.80 10.82 7.73
N ARG A 157 -18.97 10.31 8.95
CA ARG A 157 -18.08 10.61 10.07
C ARG A 157 -16.94 9.61 10.04
N PHE A 158 -15.71 10.08 9.98
CA PHE A 158 -14.54 9.22 9.99
C PHE A 158 -13.52 9.70 11.00
N VAL A 159 -12.82 8.73 11.56
CA VAL A 159 -11.77 8.96 12.56
C VAL A 159 -10.44 8.66 11.89
N THR A 160 -9.54 9.63 11.87
CA THR A 160 -8.21 9.46 11.28
C THR A 160 -7.11 9.62 12.32
N GLN A 161 -6.04 8.85 12.08
CA GLN A 161 -4.76 8.99 12.76
C GLN A 161 -3.64 9.01 11.72
N SER A 162 -2.84 10.06 11.69
CA SER A 162 -1.77 10.25 10.67
C SER A 162 -2.27 10.06 9.24
N ASN A 163 -3.50 10.50 8.94
CA ASN A 163 -4.25 10.30 7.70
C ASN A 163 -4.68 8.85 7.40
N PHE A 164 -4.51 7.88 8.30
CA PHE A 164 -5.14 6.58 8.16
C PHE A 164 -6.55 6.61 8.75
N VAL A 165 -7.51 6.05 8.04
CA VAL A 165 -8.89 5.87 8.51
C VAL A 165 -8.92 4.70 9.48
N ILE A 166 -9.31 4.95 10.72
CA ILE A 166 -9.37 3.94 11.78
C ILE A 166 -10.78 3.41 11.94
N GLU A 167 -11.74 4.33 11.95
CA GLU A 167 -13.15 4.05 12.14
C GLU A 167 -13.96 4.95 11.21
N TYR A 168 -15.10 4.46 10.76
CA TYR A 168 -16.04 5.27 9.98
C TYR A 168 -17.49 4.94 10.32
N GLU A 169 -18.40 5.85 9.99
CA GLU A 169 -19.82 5.71 10.17
C GLU A 169 -20.54 6.53 9.11
N VAL A 170 -21.40 5.88 8.34
CA VAL A 170 -22.26 6.57 7.40
C VAL A 170 -23.38 7.25 8.19
N LEU A 171 -23.43 8.57 8.16
CA LEU A 171 -24.45 9.35 8.83
C LEU A 171 -25.69 9.53 7.96
N ARG A 172 -25.49 9.75 6.63
CA ARG A 172 -26.55 9.89 5.64
C ARG A 172 -26.06 9.35 4.29
N GLU A 173 -26.77 8.39 3.74
CA GLU A 173 -26.52 7.85 2.40
C GLU A 173 -26.96 8.86 1.34
N GLY A 174 -26.18 9.03 0.28
CA GLY A 174 -26.50 9.91 -0.84
C GLY A 174 -26.72 11.39 -0.48
N ALA A 175 -26.29 11.83 0.69
CA ALA A 175 -26.56 13.15 1.26
C ALA A 175 -26.10 14.31 0.39
N MET A 176 -25.04 14.12 -0.40
CA MET A 176 -24.52 15.17 -1.27
C MET A 176 -25.53 15.59 -2.33
N GLN A 177 -26.24 14.65 -2.94
CA GLN A 177 -27.26 14.92 -3.96
C GLN A 177 -28.44 15.70 -3.37
N GLU A 178 -28.89 15.31 -2.17
CA GLU A 178 -29.95 16.03 -1.47
C GLU A 178 -29.53 17.44 -1.08
N ASP A 179 -28.32 17.64 -0.59
CA ASP A 179 -27.82 18.92 -0.12
C ASP A 179 -27.52 19.86 -1.29
N ILE A 180 -27.17 19.35 -2.48
CA ILE A 180 -27.13 20.13 -3.73
C ILE A 180 -28.53 20.54 -4.17
N ALA A 181 -29.49 19.63 -4.15
CA ALA A 181 -30.88 19.95 -4.52
C ALA A 181 -31.52 21.01 -3.60
N LYS A 182 -31.10 21.02 -2.32
CA LYS A 182 -31.52 22.05 -1.33
C LYS A 182 -30.73 23.36 -1.44
N GLY A 183 -29.71 23.44 -2.31
CA GLY A 183 -28.87 24.63 -2.47
C GLY A 183 -27.81 24.85 -1.38
N TYR A 184 -27.55 23.86 -0.55
CA TYR A 184 -26.47 23.92 0.49
C TYR A 184 -25.08 23.68 -0.09
N LEU A 185 -24.99 22.97 -1.22
CA LEU A 185 -23.75 22.66 -1.89
C LEU A 185 -23.77 23.17 -3.34
N PRO A 186 -22.63 23.59 -3.87
CA PRO A 186 -22.51 23.98 -5.27
C PRO A 186 -22.71 22.78 -6.20
N GLN A 187 -23.39 22.99 -7.34
CA GLN A 187 -23.73 21.95 -8.31
C GLN A 187 -22.49 21.28 -8.92
N ASP A 188 -21.41 22.04 -9.04
CA ASP A 188 -20.14 21.60 -9.61
C ASP A 188 -19.41 20.54 -8.76
N MET A 189 -19.88 20.23 -7.55
CA MET A 189 -19.35 19.15 -6.74
C MET A 189 -19.62 17.75 -7.28
N LEU A 190 -20.69 17.57 -8.09
CA LEU A 190 -21.03 16.29 -8.71
C LEU A 190 -20.35 16.07 -10.06
N GLU A 191 -19.79 17.12 -10.68
CA GLU A 191 -19.15 16.99 -11.99
C GLU A 191 -17.96 16.02 -11.93
N GLU A 192 -18.06 14.97 -12.75
CA GLU A 192 -17.08 13.88 -12.81
C GLU A 192 -15.72 14.32 -13.38
N ASP A 193 -15.70 15.43 -14.14
CA ASP A 193 -14.58 15.82 -14.98
C ASP A 193 -13.56 16.75 -14.32
N ARG A 194 -13.77 17.15 -13.08
CA ARG A 194 -12.71 17.88 -12.39
C ARG A 194 -11.59 16.91 -12.03
N PRO A 195 -10.37 17.14 -12.53
CA PRO A 195 -9.24 16.35 -12.14
C PRO A 195 -8.97 16.59 -10.66
N VAL A 196 -9.57 15.74 -9.83
CA VAL A 196 -9.18 15.57 -8.46
C VAL A 196 -7.79 14.97 -8.51
N PHE A 197 -6.78 15.78 -8.37
CA PHE A 197 -5.36 15.40 -8.38
C PHE A 197 -5.05 14.04 -9.03
N GLY A 198 -5.03 14.02 -10.39
CA GLY A 198 -4.77 12.81 -11.17
C GLY A 198 -6.05 11.98 -11.38
N LYS A 199 -6.27 11.57 -12.59
CA LYS A 199 -7.44 10.83 -13.11
C LYS A 199 -7.98 9.85 -12.08
N ILE A 200 -9.28 9.93 -11.79
CA ILE A 200 -10.01 8.87 -11.07
C ILE A 200 -9.94 7.66 -11.99
N TYR A 201 -9.03 6.76 -11.70
CA TYR A 201 -9.00 5.49 -12.38
C TYR A 201 -10.14 4.66 -11.81
N ASN A 202 -11.02 4.19 -12.67
CA ASN A 202 -11.95 3.11 -12.32
C ASN A 202 -11.16 2.06 -11.54
N VAL A 203 -11.70 1.62 -10.43
CA VAL A 203 -11.11 0.54 -9.65
C VAL A 203 -10.92 -0.63 -10.61
N ILE A 204 -9.69 -0.85 -11.08
CA ILE A 204 -9.37 -2.05 -11.84
C ILE A 204 -9.30 -3.12 -10.77
N ASP A 205 -10.35 -3.93 -10.71
CA ASP A 205 -10.35 -5.16 -9.94
C ASP A 205 -9.13 -5.99 -10.40
N PRO A 206 -8.17 -6.30 -9.53
CA PRO A 206 -7.02 -7.10 -9.92
C PRO A 206 -7.41 -8.50 -10.39
N ASP A 207 -8.60 -8.99 -9.99
CA ASP A 207 -9.16 -10.28 -10.38
C ASP A 207 -10.12 -10.17 -11.58
N ALA A 208 -10.43 -8.97 -12.06
CA ALA A 208 -11.21 -8.79 -13.26
C ALA A 208 -10.44 -9.33 -14.47
N PRO A 209 -11.05 -10.19 -15.30
CA PRO A 209 -10.41 -10.67 -16.52
C PRO A 209 -10.02 -9.44 -17.36
N PRO A 210 -8.83 -9.44 -18.00
CA PRO A 210 -8.36 -8.33 -18.78
C PRO A 210 -9.43 -7.97 -19.82
N LYS A 211 -9.98 -6.75 -19.75
CA LYS A 211 -10.87 -6.26 -20.79
C LYS A 211 -10.12 -6.45 -22.09
N LYS A 212 -10.65 -7.31 -22.98
CA LYS A 212 -10.18 -7.40 -24.35
C LYS A 212 -10.09 -5.96 -24.84
N LYS A 213 -8.89 -5.56 -25.25
CA LYS A 213 -8.73 -4.34 -26.03
C LYS A 213 -9.67 -4.49 -27.22
N GLU A 214 -10.79 -3.80 -27.19
CA GLU A 214 -11.54 -3.55 -28.42
C GLU A 214 -10.50 -2.95 -29.36
N SER A 215 -10.21 -3.67 -30.40
CA SER A 215 -9.13 -3.40 -31.30
C SER A 215 -9.37 -2.04 -31.93
N GLU A 216 -8.40 -1.15 -31.84
CA GLU A 216 -8.34 0.07 -32.64
C GLU A 216 -8.46 -0.21 -34.16
N GLY A 217 -8.48 -1.48 -34.57
CA GLY A 217 -8.69 -1.95 -35.94
C GLY A 217 -10.11 -1.74 -36.49
N GLU A 218 -11.14 -1.68 -35.63
CA GLU A 218 -12.52 -1.51 -36.12
C GLU A 218 -12.85 -0.07 -36.53
N LYS A 219 -12.08 0.91 -36.03
CA LYS A 219 -12.24 2.31 -36.44
C LYS A 219 -11.51 2.68 -37.74
N GLU A 220 -10.45 1.96 -38.06
CA GLU A 220 -9.75 2.16 -39.36
C GLU A 220 -10.51 1.51 -40.54
N GLU A 221 -11.22 0.38 -40.33
CA GLU A 221 -12.04 -0.22 -41.39
C GLU A 221 -13.24 0.63 -41.74
N ILE A 222 -13.89 1.30 -40.77
CA ILE A 222 -15.05 2.17 -41.04
C ILE A 222 -14.63 3.45 -41.79
N GLN A 223 -13.44 3.98 -41.53
CA GLN A 223 -12.95 5.16 -42.28
C GLN A 223 -12.46 4.81 -43.69
N THR A 224 -12.02 3.60 -43.92
CA THR A 224 -11.56 3.17 -45.24
C THR A 224 -12.75 2.85 -46.17
N GLU A 225 -13.86 2.35 -45.66
CA GLU A 225 -15.09 2.14 -46.45
C GLU A 225 -15.78 3.45 -46.84
N GLU A 226 -15.81 4.46 -45.95
CA GLU A 226 -16.39 5.77 -46.30
C GLU A 226 -15.58 6.52 -47.39
N THR A 227 -14.25 6.30 -47.46
CA THR A 227 -13.40 6.94 -48.44
C THR A 227 -13.49 6.27 -49.82
N GLN A 228 -13.82 5.00 -49.87
CA GLN A 228 -13.98 4.26 -51.17
C GLN A 228 -15.36 4.47 -51.81
N VAL A 229 -16.35 4.82 -51.05
CA VAL A 229 -17.72 5.13 -51.61
C VAL A 229 -17.78 6.54 -52.21
N SER A 230 -16.90 7.48 -51.83
CA SER A 230 -16.87 8.83 -52.36
C SER A 230 -16.06 9.02 -53.63
N GLU A 231 -15.21 8.03 -54.03
CA GLU A 231 -14.43 8.09 -55.29
C GLU A 231 -15.05 7.32 -56.46
N GLY A 232 -16.27 6.79 -56.30
CA GLY A 232 -16.98 6.03 -57.35
C GLY A 232 -18.08 6.77 -58.09
N GLU A 233 -18.31 8.08 -57.79
CA GLU A 233 -19.34 8.92 -58.45
C GLU A 233 -18.71 10.20 -59.05
N GLU A 234 -17.75 10.08 -59.98
CA GLU A 234 -17.43 11.08 -60.99
C GLU A 234 -17.25 10.44 -62.37
#